data_62549711a1047665b107bc6ea4475247
#
_entry.id   62549711a1047665b107bc6ea4475247
#
_cell.length_a   1.000
_cell.length_b   1.000
_cell.length_c   1.000
_cell.angle_alpha   90.00
_cell.angle_beta   90.00
_cell.angle_gamma   90.00
#
_symmetry.space_group_name_H-M   'P 1'
#
loop_
_entity.id
_entity.type
_entity.pdbx_description
1 polymer ?
#
loop_
_entity_poly.entity_id
_entity_poly.type
_entity_poly.pdbx_seq_one_letter_code
_entity_poly.pdbx_strand_id
1 'polypeptide(L)'
;AYLGGSHQLAGMKWYGSNIENKEKGLPRSILMMMLNDKDTGAPIAMMSANLISSYRTGGIPGVGARYLARKDSKVVSIIGPGVMGKTSLAAFMAVCPNLETLKIKGRGSKSIENFKAWAKAEYPQLKEIIVCTDNEEAVRDSDIVSFTTTVLNDVSTFPEIKEEWIKKGA
;
A
#
# COMPACT_ATOMS: atom_id res chain seq x y z
N ALA A 1 -21.54 8.17 7.71
CA ALA A 1 -21.27 6.86 8.30
C ALA A 1 -21.08 7.01 9.82
N TYR A 2 -21.72 6.18 10.59
CA TYR A 2 -21.59 6.15 12.05
C TYR A 2 -20.50 5.17 12.45
N LEU A 3 -19.58 5.60 13.29
CA LEU A 3 -18.59 4.75 13.94
C LEU A 3 -18.97 4.62 15.41
N GLY A 4 -19.49 3.45 15.77
CA GLY A 4 -19.80 3.11 17.16
C GLY A 4 -18.57 2.68 17.97
N GLY A 5 -18.80 2.20 19.18
CA GLY A 5 -17.75 1.69 20.07
C GLY A 5 -16.98 2.80 20.78
N SER A 6 -15.69 2.58 21.01
CA SER A 6 -14.85 3.47 21.81
C SER A 6 -14.66 4.88 21.23
N HIS A 7 -14.80 5.04 19.91
CA HIS A 7 -14.55 6.33 19.25
C HIS A 7 -15.77 7.24 19.21
N GLN A 8 -16.98 6.69 19.24
CA GLN A 8 -18.25 7.43 19.26
C GLN A 8 -18.32 8.63 18.30
N LEU A 9 -17.85 8.45 17.08
CA LEU A 9 -17.81 9.48 16.03
C LEU A 9 -18.73 9.11 14.88
N ALA A 10 -19.35 10.11 14.29
CA ALA A 10 -20.01 10.03 12.99
C ALA A 10 -19.21 10.83 11.98
N GLY A 11 -19.36 10.53 10.70
CA GLY A 11 -18.66 11.31 9.70
C GLY A 11 -18.77 10.75 8.30
N MET A 12 -18.18 11.50 7.36
CA MET A 12 -18.11 11.11 5.97
C MET A 12 -16.71 11.38 5.38
N LYS A 13 -16.33 10.58 4.42
CA LYS A 13 -15.17 10.82 3.57
C LYS A 13 -15.67 11.18 2.16
N TRP A 14 -15.32 12.36 1.71
CA TRP A 14 -15.56 12.81 0.35
C TRP A 14 -14.33 12.54 -0.51
N TYR A 15 -14.54 11.91 -1.66
CA TYR A 15 -13.47 11.38 -2.47
C TYR A 15 -13.66 11.79 -3.94
N GLY A 16 -12.63 12.44 -4.51
CA GLY A 16 -12.48 12.69 -5.92
C GLY A 16 -11.19 12.04 -6.45
N SER A 17 -11.23 11.47 -7.65
CA SER A 17 -10.06 10.87 -8.29
C SER A 17 -10.04 11.16 -9.78
N ASN A 18 -8.90 11.70 -10.25
CA ASN A 18 -8.64 11.87 -11.67
C ASN A 18 -7.18 11.49 -11.97
N ILE A 19 -6.98 10.59 -12.93
CA ILE A 19 -5.64 10.11 -13.31
C ILE A 19 -4.78 11.21 -13.91
N GLU A 20 -5.38 12.17 -14.61
CA GLU A 20 -4.72 13.32 -15.24
C GLU A 20 -4.20 14.35 -14.23
N ASN A 21 -4.59 14.26 -12.97
CA ASN A 21 -4.09 15.17 -11.94
C ASN A 21 -2.56 15.14 -11.82
N LYS A 22 -1.92 14.03 -12.17
CA LYS A 22 -0.46 13.89 -12.17
C LYS A 22 0.22 14.87 -13.13
N GLU A 23 -0.39 15.13 -14.28
CA GLU A 23 0.11 16.09 -15.29
C GLU A 23 0.03 17.54 -14.78
N LYS A 24 -0.89 17.77 -13.86
CA LYS A 24 -1.10 19.08 -13.21
C LYS A 24 -0.32 19.22 -11.89
N GLY A 25 0.56 18.26 -11.57
CA GLY A 25 1.29 18.25 -10.30
C GLY A 25 0.42 17.99 -9.06
N LEU A 26 -0.82 17.52 -9.24
CA LEU A 26 -1.76 17.23 -8.17
C LEU A 26 -1.77 15.73 -7.82
N PRO A 27 -2.16 15.35 -6.59
CA PRO A 27 -2.42 13.96 -6.27
C PRO A 27 -3.53 13.38 -7.15
N ARG A 28 -3.39 12.13 -7.58
CA ARG A 28 -4.45 11.41 -8.33
C ARG A 28 -5.79 11.48 -7.61
N SER A 29 -5.76 11.34 -6.29
CA SER A 29 -6.96 11.39 -5.45
C SER A 29 -6.85 12.51 -4.45
N ILE A 30 -7.91 13.28 -4.31
CA ILE A 30 -8.05 14.37 -3.34
C ILE A 30 -9.23 14.00 -2.44
N LEU A 31 -8.95 13.89 -1.15
CA LEU A 31 -9.91 13.39 -0.19
C LEU A 31 -10.06 14.38 0.97
N MET A 32 -11.31 14.56 1.36
CA MET A 32 -11.70 15.31 2.56
C MET A 32 -12.45 14.39 3.51
N MET A 33 -12.29 14.63 4.80
CA MET A 33 -13.07 13.98 5.85
C MET A 33 -13.76 15.04 6.69
N MET A 34 -15.04 14.82 6.95
CA MET A 34 -15.81 15.60 7.89
C MET A 34 -16.23 14.68 9.05
N LEU A 35 -16.05 15.15 10.26
CA LEU A 35 -16.50 14.47 11.47
C LEU A 35 -17.62 15.27 12.11
N ASN A 36 -18.57 14.55 12.66
CA ASN A 36 -19.72 15.08 13.37
C ASN A 36 -19.76 14.54 14.78
N ASP A 37 -20.22 15.35 15.70
CA ASP A 37 -20.67 14.90 17.00
C ASP A 37 -21.84 13.94 16.84
N LYS A 38 -21.79 12.79 17.52
CA LYS A 38 -22.77 11.72 17.32
C LYS A 38 -24.15 12.05 17.90
N ASP A 39 -24.20 12.89 18.91
CA ASP A 39 -25.44 13.16 19.67
C ASP A 39 -26.19 14.35 19.06
N THR A 40 -25.46 15.36 18.63
CA THR A 40 -26.05 16.59 18.08
C THR A 40 -26.05 16.66 16.56
N GLY A 41 -25.21 15.86 15.90
CA GLY A 41 -24.97 15.95 14.46
C GLY A 41 -24.13 17.16 14.04
N ALA A 42 -23.69 17.98 14.98
CA ALA A 42 -22.90 19.17 14.68
C ALA A 42 -21.55 18.81 14.03
N PRO A 43 -21.11 19.52 12.95
CA PRO A 43 -19.77 19.36 12.43
C PRO A 43 -18.73 19.78 13.46
N ILE A 44 -17.76 18.90 13.75
CA ILE A 44 -16.69 19.15 14.72
C ILE A 44 -15.31 19.24 14.09
N ALA A 45 -15.12 18.65 12.89
CA ALA A 45 -13.85 18.73 12.20
C ALA A 45 -14.02 18.56 10.69
N MET A 46 -13.17 19.25 9.92
CA MET A 46 -12.97 19.04 8.50
C MET A 46 -11.46 18.99 8.23
N MET A 47 -10.99 17.95 7.52
CA MET A 47 -9.56 17.71 7.34
C MET A 47 -9.26 17.02 6.00
N SER A 48 -8.02 17.17 5.51
CA SER A 48 -7.53 16.33 4.41
C SER A 48 -7.48 14.87 4.85
N ALA A 49 -7.98 13.97 4.00
CA ALA A 49 -8.03 12.54 4.28
C ALA A 49 -7.08 11.71 3.41
N ASN A 50 -6.17 12.33 2.65
CA ASN A 50 -5.25 11.61 1.79
C ASN A 50 -4.34 10.66 2.57
N LEU A 51 -3.75 11.12 3.67
CA LEU A 51 -2.87 10.31 4.52
C LEU A 51 -3.64 9.16 5.16
N ILE A 52 -4.75 9.46 5.83
CA ILE A 52 -5.62 8.46 6.49
C ILE A 52 -6.08 7.41 5.49
N SER A 53 -6.52 7.84 4.30
CA SER A 53 -6.97 6.93 3.25
C SER A 53 -5.85 6.01 2.76
N SER A 54 -4.63 6.51 2.66
CA SER A 54 -3.47 5.71 2.25
C SER A 54 -3.15 4.64 3.28
N TYR A 55 -3.05 5.00 4.55
CA TYR A 55 -2.74 4.06 5.62
C TYR A 55 -3.84 3.03 5.86
N ARG A 56 -5.14 3.43 5.83
CA ARG A 56 -6.22 2.45 6.00
C ARG A 56 -6.26 1.45 4.83
N THR A 57 -5.89 1.90 3.60
CA THR A 57 -5.87 1.02 2.43
C THR A 57 -4.67 0.06 2.49
N GLY A 58 -3.48 0.57 2.81
CA GLY A 58 -2.30 -0.27 3.01
C GLY A 58 -2.39 -1.18 4.23
N GLY A 59 -3.22 -0.85 5.22
CA GLY A 59 -3.45 -1.70 6.39
C GLY A 59 -4.23 -2.97 6.08
N ILE A 60 -5.09 -2.98 5.05
CA ILE A 60 -5.89 -4.16 4.67
C ILE A 60 -5.00 -5.38 4.33
N PRO A 61 -4.02 -5.26 3.39
CA PRO A 61 -3.11 -6.37 3.13
C PRO A 61 -2.26 -6.76 4.34
N GLY A 62 -1.94 -5.81 5.24
CA GLY A 62 -1.28 -6.12 6.50
C GLY A 62 -2.13 -7.01 7.42
N VAL A 63 -3.44 -6.75 7.51
CA VAL A 63 -4.37 -7.64 8.23
C VAL A 63 -4.38 -9.02 7.58
N GLY A 64 -4.44 -9.10 6.24
CA GLY A 64 -4.33 -10.37 5.52
C GLY A 64 -3.03 -11.12 5.89
N ALA A 65 -1.89 -10.45 5.80
CA ALA A 65 -0.59 -11.04 6.12
C ALA A 65 -0.48 -11.53 7.58
N ARG A 66 -1.08 -10.82 8.53
CA ARG A 66 -1.09 -11.24 9.94
C ARG A 66 -1.68 -12.62 10.15
N TYR A 67 -2.66 -13.01 9.36
CA TYR A 67 -3.36 -14.29 9.50
C TYR A 67 -2.97 -15.36 8.49
N LEU A 68 -2.48 -14.94 7.30
CA LEU A 68 -2.23 -15.85 6.18
C LEU A 68 -0.74 -16.04 5.91
N ALA A 69 0.12 -15.03 6.15
CA ALA A 69 1.55 -15.18 5.91
C ALA A 69 2.17 -16.17 6.91
N ARG A 70 3.17 -16.90 6.43
CA ARG A 70 3.94 -17.79 7.29
C ARG A 70 4.74 -16.97 8.31
N LYS A 71 4.90 -17.51 9.51
CA LYS A 71 5.65 -16.86 10.59
C LYS A 71 7.15 -16.68 10.28
N ASP A 72 7.68 -17.50 9.38
CA ASP A 72 9.07 -17.49 8.92
C ASP A 72 9.28 -16.70 7.63
N SER A 73 8.25 -15.95 7.16
CA SER A 73 8.34 -15.09 5.97
C SER A 73 9.47 -14.09 6.08
N LYS A 74 10.35 -14.07 5.06
CA LYS A 74 11.55 -13.23 5.00
C LYS A 74 11.58 -12.26 3.84
N VAL A 75 10.89 -12.60 2.74
CA VAL A 75 10.94 -11.87 1.48
C VAL A 75 9.59 -11.27 1.17
N VAL A 76 9.55 -9.93 1.03
CA VAL A 76 8.36 -9.20 0.56
C VAL A 76 8.64 -8.54 -0.78
N SER A 77 7.69 -8.64 -1.69
CA SER A 77 7.73 -7.99 -3.00
C SER A 77 6.65 -6.92 -3.13
N ILE A 78 7.05 -5.72 -3.56
CA ILE A 78 6.15 -4.61 -3.86
C ILE A 78 6.23 -4.29 -5.36
N ILE A 79 5.16 -4.60 -6.07
CA ILE A 79 5.00 -4.29 -7.49
C ILE A 79 4.11 -3.06 -7.60
N GLY A 80 4.72 -1.91 -7.87
CA GLY A 80 4.11 -0.58 -7.85
C GLY A 80 4.60 0.27 -6.67
N PRO A 81 5.84 0.82 -6.72
CA PRO A 81 6.46 1.57 -5.63
C PRO A 81 5.91 3.00 -5.53
N GLY A 82 4.61 3.10 -5.25
CA GLY A 82 3.89 4.34 -5.01
C GLY A 82 3.46 4.48 -3.54
N VAL A 83 2.49 5.36 -3.29
CA VAL A 83 1.96 5.61 -1.93
C VAL A 83 1.35 4.32 -1.35
N MET A 84 0.58 3.57 -2.15
CA MET A 84 0.00 2.30 -1.70
C MET A 84 1.07 1.27 -1.39
N GLY A 85 2.13 1.18 -2.21
CA GLY A 85 3.27 0.31 -1.93
C GLY A 85 3.94 0.64 -0.60
N LYS A 86 4.15 1.93 -0.29
CA LYS A 86 4.72 2.37 0.98
C LYS A 86 3.86 1.96 2.18
N THR A 87 2.57 2.24 2.13
CA THR A 87 1.66 1.93 3.25
C THR A 87 1.42 0.43 3.41
N SER A 88 1.43 -0.35 2.32
CA SER A 88 1.39 -1.81 2.38
C SER A 88 2.67 -2.39 2.99
N LEU A 89 3.84 -1.90 2.56
CA LEU A 89 5.12 -2.32 3.15
C LEU A 89 5.16 -2.00 4.65
N ALA A 90 4.73 -0.79 5.05
CA ALA A 90 4.64 -0.41 6.46
C ALA A 90 3.78 -1.41 7.27
N ALA A 91 2.63 -1.81 6.72
CA ALA A 91 1.76 -2.78 7.37
C ALA A 91 2.38 -4.18 7.45
N PHE A 92 3.06 -4.64 6.39
CA PHE A 92 3.76 -5.93 6.41
C PHE A 92 4.91 -5.94 7.42
N MET A 93 5.73 -4.90 7.45
CA MET A 93 6.84 -4.77 8.42
C MET A 93 6.34 -4.77 9.88
N ALA A 94 5.13 -4.24 10.12
CA ALA A 94 4.53 -4.24 11.45
C ALA A 94 4.00 -5.61 11.91
N VAL A 95 3.60 -6.49 10.98
CA VAL A 95 2.96 -7.78 11.32
C VAL A 95 3.83 -9.01 11.02
N CYS A 96 4.87 -8.86 10.21
CA CYS A 96 5.81 -9.91 9.81
C CYS A 96 7.23 -9.50 10.22
N PRO A 97 7.64 -9.72 11.47
CA PRO A 97 8.89 -9.18 12.04
C PRO A 97 10.16 -9.77 11.43
N ASN A 98 10.05 -10.92 10.73
CA ASN A 98 11.20 -11.61 10.14
C ASN A 98 11.51 -11.17 8.70
N LEU A 99 10.78 -10.18 8.16
CA LEU A 99 11.05 -9.65 6.83
C LEU A 99 12.41 -8.96 6.80
N GLU A 100 13.28 -9.43 5.92
CA GLU A 100 14.67 -8.98 5.79
C GLU A 100 15.07 -8.65 4.34
N THR A 101 14.28 -9.09 3.35
CA THR A 101 14.51 -8.80 1.93
C THR A 101 13.29 -8.13 1.31
N LEU A 102 13.53 -7.00 0.63
CA LEU A 102 12.51 -6.27 -0.12
C LEU A 102 12.82 -6.34 -1.61
N LYS A 103 11.89 -6.86 -2.41
CA LYS A 103 11.91 -6.79 -3.86
C LYS A 103 11.02 -5.65 -4.35
N ILE A 104 11.51 -4.86 -5.30
CA ILE A 104 10.79 -3.70 -5.83
C ILE A 104 10.69 -3.82 -7.34
N LYS A 105 9.48 -3.75 -7.88
CA LYS A 105 9.22 -3.62 -9.31
C LYS A 105 8.36 -2.40 -9.59
N GLY A 106 8.78 -1.58 -10.53
CA GLY A 106 8.06 -0.38 -10.97
C GLY A 106 8.36 -0.05 -12.44
N ARG A 107 7.64 0.92 -12.99
CA ARG A 107 7.85 1.38 -14.37
C ARG A 107 8.82 2.56 -14.47
N GLY A 108 8.89 3.41 -13.46
CA GLY A 108 9.69 4.64 -13.48
C GLY A 108 10.88 4.55 -12.54
N SER A 109 12.10 4.79 -13.06
CA SER A 109 13.34 4.78 -12.28
C SER A 109 13.28 5.68 -11.05
N LYS A 110 12.82 6.93 -11.22
CA LYS A 110 12.69 7.89 -10.12
C LYS A 110 11.78 7.41 -8.98
N SER A 111 10.67 6.74 -9.29
CA SER A 111 9.78 6.20 -8.26
C SER A 111 10.39 5.02 -7.52
N ILE A 112 11.14 4.17 -8.22
CA ILE A 112 11.88 3.04 -7.64
C ILE A 112 12.97 3.56 -6.70
N GLU A 113 13.80 4.49 -7.14
CA GLU A 113 14.88 5.05 -6.32
C GLU A 113 14.33 5.77 -5.07
N ASN A 114 13.28 6.58 -5.22
CA ASN A 114 12.64 7.22 -4.08
C ASN A 114 12.03 6.22 -3.08
N PHE A 115 11.47 5.12 -3.58
CA PHE A 115 10.93 4.07 -2.72
C PHE A 115 12.03 3.31 -2.01
N LYS A 116 13.10 2.95 -2.73
CA LYS A 116 14.29 2.27 -2.19
C LYS A 116 14.96 3.11 -1.09
N ALA A 117 15.20 4.39 -1.36
CA ALA A 117 15.81 5.30 -0.39
C ALA A 117 14.95 5.44 0.87
N TRP A 118 13.63 5.60 0.70
CA TRP A 118 12.69 5.66 1.82
C TRP A 118 12.67 4.34 2.62
N ALA A 119 12.58 3.19 1.95
CA ALA A 119 12.51 1.90 2.62
C ALA A 119 13.80 1.62 3.42
N LYS A 120 14.97 1.98 2.86
CA LYS A 120 16.26 1.85 3.55
C LYS A 120 16.37 2.73 4.80
N ALA A 121 15.82 3.94 4.75
CA ALA A 121 15.82 4.86 5.89
C ALA A 121 14.84 4.44 6.98
N GLU A 122 13.64 3.99 6.59
CA GLU A 122 12.56 3.66 7.52
C GLU A 122 12.72 2.28 8.17
N TYR A 123 13.31 1.32 7.43
CA TYR A 123 13.42 -0.08 7.84
C TYR A 123 14.87 -0.57 7.80
N PRO A 124 15.72 -0.18 8.77
CA PRO A 124 17.14 -0.59 8.81
C PRO A 124 17.32 -2.11 8.98
N GLN A 125 16.29 -2.84 9.42
CA GLN A 125 16.28 -4.31 9.49
C GLN A 125 16.22 -5.01 8.12
N LEU A 126 15.90 -4.29 7.04
CA LEU A 126 16.00 -4.83 5.69
C LEU A 126 17.48 -4.97 5.31
N LYS A 127 17.94 -6.20 5.23
CA LYS A 127 19.32 -6.56 4.86
C LYS A 127 19.58 -6.34 3.39
N GLU A 128 18.56 -6.59 2.55
CA GLU A 128 18.67 -6.54 1.11
C GLU A 128 17.47 -5.83 0.48
N ILE A 129 17.74 -4.99 -0.53
CA ILE A 129 16.69 -4.35 -1.34
C ILE A 129 17.04 -4.57 -2.82
N ILE A 130 16.28 -5.41 -3.49
CA ILE A 130 16.46 -5.84 -4.88
C ILE A 130 15.50 -5.06 -5.77
N VAL A 131 16.03 -4.44 -6.82
CA VAL A 131 15.22 -3.84 -7.88
C VAL A 131 15.06 -4.85 -8.99
N CYS A 132 13.83 -5.32 -9.19
CA CYS A 132 13.52 -6.35 -10.18
C CYS A 132 13.24 -5.75 -11.56
N THR A 133 13.66 -6.46 -12.60
CA THR A 133 13.50 -6.06 -14.01
C THR A 133 12.10 -6.37 -14.53
N ASP A 134 11.48 -7.44 -14.06
CA ASP A 134 10.15 -7.88 -14.46
C ASP A 134 9.31 -8.42 -13.29
N ASN A 135 8.09 -8.84 -13.56
CA ASN A 135 7.17 -9.35 -12.54
C ASN A 135 7.57 -10.74 -12.06
N GLU A 136 8.14 -11.57 -12.92
CA GLU A 136 8.58 -12.92 -12.57
C GLU A 136 9.67 -12.86 -11.50
N GLU A 137 10.71 -12.06 -11.72
CA GLU A 137 11.79 -11.86 -10.75
C GLU A 137 11.25 -11.33 -9.41
N ALA A 138 10.25 -10.43 -9.47
CA ALA A 138 9.63 -9.89 -8.26
C ALA A 138 8.79 -10.92 -7.50
N VAL A 139 8.12 -11.84 -8.20
CA VAL A 139 7.22 -12.83 -7.58
C VAL A 139 7.97 -14.07 -7.10
N ARG A 140 8.94 -14.57 -7.90
CA ARG A 140 9.69 -15.79 -7.54
C ARG A 140 10.36 -15.64 -6.17
N ASP A 141 10.28 -16.70 -5.38
CA ASP A 141 10.89 -16.81 -4.04
C ASP A 141 10.41 -15.76 -3.02
N SER A 142 9.38 -14.98 -3.35
CA SER A 142 8.78 -14.05 -2.40
C SER A 142 7.76 -14.75 -1.51
N ASP A 143 7.77 -14.44 -0.22
CA ASP A 143 6.83 -14.98 0.76
C ASP A 143 5.55 -14.17 0.81
N ILE A 144 5.65 -12.88 0.48
CA ILE A 144 4.52 -11.95 0.38
C ILE A 144 4.68 -11.15 -0.92
N VAL A 145 3.64 -11.13 -1.76
CA VAL A 145 3.62 -10.36 -3.00
C VAL A 145 2.45 -9.37 -2.97
N SER A 146 2.74 -8.09 -3.18
CA SER A 146 1.73 -7.04 -3.18
C SER A 146 1.75 -6.24 -4.48
N PHE A 147 0.64 -6.31 -5.22
CA PHE A 147 0.41 -5.51 -6.41
C PHE A 147 -0.30 -4.22 -6.04
N THR A 148 0.39 -3.10 -6.20
CA THR A 148 -0.11 -1.74 -5.89
C THR A 148 0.00 -0.81 -7.10
N THR A 149 -0.06 -1.39 -8.28
CA THR A 149 0.00 -0.67 -9.56
C THR A 149 -1.28 0.12 -9.81
N THR A 150 -1.16 1.18 -10.61
CA THR A 150 -2.33 1.86 -11.16
C THR A 150 -2.90 1.00 -12.27
N VAL A 151 -4.12 0.52 -12.08
CA VAL A 151 -4.91 -0.18 -13.10
C VAL A 151 -5.65 0.87 -13.93
N LEU A 152 -5.56 0.77 -15.24
CA LEU A 152 -6.35 1.52 -16.21
C LEU A 152 -7.56 0.67 -16.63
N ASN A 153 -8.47 1.25 -17.40
CA ASN A 153 -9.68 0.54 -17.88
C ASN A 153 -9.37 -0.55 -18.92
N ASP A 154 -8.11 -0.69 -19.32
CA ASP A 154 -7.64 -1.69 -20.28
C ASP A 154 -7.00 -2.86 -19.52
N VAL A 155 -7.54 -4.06 -19.72
CA VAL A 155 -7.08 -5.32 -19.09
C VAL A 155 -5.62 -5.63 -19.45
N SER A 156 -5.16 -5.23 -20.64
CA SER A 156 -3.76 -5.41 -21.07
C SER A 156 -2.75 -4.67 -20.17
N THR A 157 -3.22 -3.70 -19.38
CA THR A 157 -2.38 -2.95 -18.43
C THR A 157 -2.23 -3.63 -17.06
N PHE A 158 -2.93 -4.74 -16.84
CA PHE A 158 -2.85 -5.46 -15.59
C PHE A 158 -1.48 -6.15 -15.48
N PRO A 159 -0.89 -6.16 -14.29
CA PRO A 159 0.36 -6.90 -14.11
C PRO A 159 0.12 -8.39 -14.32
N GLU A 160 0.90 -8.99 -15.19
CA GLU A 160 0.89 -10.44 -15.37
C GLU A 160 1.43 -11.13 -14.12
N ILE A 161 0.78 -12.22 -13.73
CA ILE A 161 1.24 -13.17 -12.72
C ILE A 161 0.90 -14.57 -13.20
N LYS A 162 1.86 -15.50 -13.08
CA LYS A 162 1.65 -16.92 -13.39
C LYS A 162 1.75 -17.74 -12.13
N GLU A 163 0.95 -18.78 -12.05
CA GLU A 163 0.90 -19.67 -10.89
C GLU A 163 2.28 -20.30 -10.59
N GLU A 164 3.01 -20.69 -11.64
CA GLU A 164 4.35 -21.27 -11.53
C GLU A 164 5.42 -20.35 -10.95
N TRP A 165 5.15 -19.04 -10.86
CA TRP A 165 6.04 -18.08 -10.21
C TRP A 165 5.83 -18.00 -8.71
N ILE A 166 4.65 -18.41 -8.25
CA ILE A 166 4.23 -18.26 -6.85
C ILE A 166 4.90 -19.32 -6.00
N LYS A 167 5.64 -18.88 -5.00
CA LYS A 167 6.24 -19.77 -4.01
C LYS A 167 5.15 -20.49 -3.22
N LYS A 168 5.30 -21.79 -3.00
CA LYS A 168 4.34 -22.56 -2.20
C LYS A 168 4.21 -21.96 -0.79
N GLY A 169 3.01 -21.52 -0.45
CA GLY A 169 2.67 -20.90 0.84
C GLY A 169 2.97 -19.39 0.89
N ALA A 170 3.12 -18.74 -0.27
CA ALA A 170 3.15 -17.26 -0.38
C ALA A 170 1.75 -16.68 -0.28
#